data_72d0b7b584fb9942659133f7bd40f9ac
#
_entry.id   72d0b7b584fb9942659133f7bd40f9ac
#
_cell.length_a   1.000
_cell.length_b   1.000
_cell.length_c   1.000
_cell.angle_alpha   90.00
_cell.angle_beta   90.00
_cell.angle_gamma   90.00
#
_symmetry.space_group_name_H-M   'P 1'
#
loop_
_entity.id
_entity.type
_entity.pdbx_description
1 polymer ?
#
loop_
_entity_poly.entity_id
_entity_poly.type
_entity_poly.pdbx_seq_one_letter_code
_entity_poly.pdbx_strand_id
1 'polypeptide(L)'
;MRRVRSVGAFLGTLTLCPLVTLAGQERTTIGGYGEVHYTNASGPGTPGVVNVKRFVLYLAHGFTDQLVFRSELEVEDARVEGGSTGGEVALEQAYLDYHLSNSFTVRTGLVLAPVGIINETHEPPTFNGVDRPAFDHDVVPTTWREIGLGALGTVPGVAGVSYRVYLLNGLRADGFSAAEGIRGGRQEGREASFANPSITGRIEWARPGLKVGASFWYGGTANGDSILGTGTFAAPITLLSADVRYDAGAASFRAVAATISVSDAGPIDQRYGGAAGSRIAGGYGEAAFNVLRVLAPASAQRLSAFVRHERYDTHAGVPAGVTRDRALARRITTLGLTYKPTWNTAFKGDYQLRRNVAGVGEDEIVSLGVGYQF
;
A
#
# COMPACT_ATOMS: atom_id res chain seq x y z
N MET A 1 -37.71 -16.16 -30.76
CA MET A 1 -37.41 -15.60 -29.45
C MET A 1 -36.01 -16.03 -29.06
N ARG A 2 -35.02 -15.16 -29.28
CA ARG A 2 -33.60 -15.40 -28.91
C ARG A 2 -33.34 -14.76 -27.54
N ARG A 3 -32.99 -15.58 -26.57
CA ARG A 3 -32.52 -15.10 -25.26
C ARG A 3 -31.10 -14.56 -25.40
N VAL A 4 -30.93 -13.28 -25.18
CA VAL A 4 -29.62 -12.64 -25.03
C VAL A 4 -29.13 -12.92 -23.60
N ARG A 5 -28.04 -13.67 -23.45
CA ARG A 5 -27.35 -13.84 -22.19
C ARG A 5 -26.40 -12.62 -22.02
N SER A 6 -26.70 -11.77 -21.07
CA SER A 6 -25.82 -10.70 -20.68
C SER A 6 -24.62 -11.30 -19.89
N VAL A 7 -23.44 -11.23 -20.46
CA VAL A 7 -22.19 -11.50 -19.78
C VAL A 7 -21.82 -10.24 -19.00
N GLY A 8 -22.02 -10.27 -17.70
CA GLY A 8 -21.55 -9.20 -16.79
C GLY A 8 -20.02 -9.20 -16.71
N ALA A 9 -19.38 -8.23 -17.34
CA ALA A 9 -17.97 -7.98 -17.20
C ALA A 9 -17.69 -7.33 -15.85
N PHE A 10 -17.07 -8.07 -14.93
CA PHE A 10 -16.55 -7.54 -13.68
C PHE A 10 -15.12 -6.99 -13.92
N LEU A 11 -15.05 -5.75 -14.36
CA LEU A 11 -13.81 -4.97 -14.26
C LEU A 11 -13.68 -4.47 -12.82
N GLY A 12 -12.70 -5.02 -12.08
CA GLY A 12 -12.20 -4.39 -10.87
C GLY A 12 -11.38 -3.15 -11.28
N THR A 13 -12.07 -2.10 -11.60
CA THR A 13 -11.53 -0.76 -11.77
C THR A 13 -11.48 -0.07 -10.41
N LEU A 14 -10.48 0.78 -10.17
CA LEU A 14 -10.68 1.92 -9.29
C LEU A 14 -12.11 2.42 -9.55
N THR A 15 -12.99 2.30 -8.58
CA THR A 15 -14.36 2.74 -8.73
C THR A 15 -14.36 4.26 -8.66
N LEU A 16 -14.00 4.88 -9.77
CA LEU A 16 -14.44 6.23 -10.07
C LEU A 16 -15.96 6.17 -10.14
N CYS A 17 -16.62 6.81 -9.19
CA CYS A 17 -18.05 7.09 -9.27
C CYS A 17 -18.40 7.53 -10.70
N PRO A 18 -19.45 7.02 -11.35
CA PRO A 18 -19.76 7.39 -12.72
C PRO A 18 -20.02 8.90 -12.80
N LEU A 19 -19.13 9.60 -13.47
CA LEU A 19 -19.29 11.01 -13.82
C LEU A 19 -20.39 11.12 -14.88
N VAL A 20 -21.59 11.48 -14.46
CA VAL A 20 -22.66 11.90 -15.39
C VAL A 20 -22.25 13.24 -15.98
N THR A 21 -21.99 13.27 -17.27
CA THR A 21 -21.55 14.44 -18.03
C THR A 21 -22.69 15.42 -18.27
N LEU A 22 -22.66 16.55 -17.57
CA LEU A 22 -23.31 17.79 -17.99
C LEU A 22 -22.19 18.77 -18.38
N ALA A 23 -22.15 19.18 -19.62
CA ALA A 23 -21.14 20.08 -20.16
C ALA A 23 -21.12 21.40 -19.37
N GLY A 24 -19.96 21.83 -18.91
CA GLY A 24 -19.71 23.18 -18.43
C GLY A 24 -19.94 23.48 -16.95
N GLN A 25 -20.18 22.48 -16.09
CA GLN A 25 -20.28 22.70 -14.64
C GLN A 25 -19.04 22.16 -13.93
N GLU A 26 -18.41 22.98 -13.09
CA GLU A 26 -17.39 22.54 -12.13
C GLU A 26 -17.93 21.39 -11.32
N ARG A 27 -17.17 20.29 -11.24
CA ARG A 27 -17.66 19.05 -10.62
C ARG A 27 -16.79 18.74 -9.41
N THR A 28 -17.36 18.89 -8.24
CA THR A 28 -16.75 18.44 -7.00
C THR A 28 -17.40 17.13 -6.56
N THR A 29 -16.59 16.12 -6.29
CA THR A 29 -17.02 14.85 -5.72
C THR A 29 -16.37 14.69 -4.35
N ILE A 30 -17.15 14.30 -3.37
CA ILE A 30 -16.71 13.98 -2.01
C ILE A 30 -17.02 12.49 -1.79
N GLY A 31 -16.08 11.81 -1.16
CA GLY A 31 -16.20 10.44 -0.72
C GLY A 31 -15.27 10.20 0.45
N GLY A 32 -15.12 8.97 0.88
CA GLY A 32 -14.21 8.66 1.97
C GLY A 32 -14.31 7.22 2.42
N TYR A 33 -13.52 6.91 3.43
CA TYR A 33 -13.58 5.62 4.10
C TYR A 33 -13.20 5.76 5.58
N GLY A 34 -13.48 4.72 6.35
CA GLY A 34 -13.03 4.65 7.72
C GLY A 34 -13.04 3.22 8.23
N GLU A 35 -12.38 3.02 9.36
CA GLU A 35 -12.31 1.72 10.00
C GLU A 35 -12.17 1.84 11.53
N VAL A 36 -12.81 0.90 12.20
CA VAL A 36 -12.71 0.70 13.65
C VAL A 36 -12.18 -0.69 13.91
N HIS A 37 -11.16 -0.80 14.74
CA HIS A 37 -10.52 -2.06 15.08
C HIS A 37 -10.65 -2.36 16.59
N TYR A 38 -10.84 -3.63 16.90
CA TYR A 38 -10.51 -4.23 18.19
C TYR A 38 -9.35 -5.17 17.99
N THR A 39 -8.33 -5.06 18.82
CA THR A 39 -7.12 -5.90 18.77
C THR A 39 -6.79 -6.39 20.17
N ASN A 40 -6.53 -7.70 20.30
CA ASN A 40 -6.06 -8.31 21.52
C ASN A 40 -4.84 -9.19 21.21
N ALA A 41 -3.67 -8.76 21.65
CA ALA A 41 -2.43 -9.52 21.55
C ALA A 41 -2.27 -10.48 22.73
N SER A 42 -1.76 -11.67 22.49
CA SER A 42 -1.42 -12.63 23.54
C SER A 42 -0.28 -12.09 24.41
N GLY A 43 -0.52 -12.04 25.70
CA GLY A 43 0.49 -11.64 26.68
C GLY A 43 -0.15 -11.41 28.05
N PRO A 44 0.54 -11.75 29.16
CA PRO A 44 0.00 -11.52 30.49
C PRO A 44 -0.26 -10.03 30.72
N GLY A 45 -1.51 -9.67 31.03
CA GLY A 45 -1.88 -8.30 31.35
C GLY A 45 -2.03 -7.33 30.18
N THR A 46 -2.03 -7.81 28.93
CA THR A 46 -2.30 -6.96 27.77
C THR A 46 -3.81 -6.83 27.56
N PRO A 47 -4.43 -5.66 27.84
CA PRO A 47 -5.86 -5.47 27.59
C PRO A 47 -6.13 -5.40 26.09
N GLY A 48 -7.33 -5.85 25.68
CA GLY A 48 -7.81 -5.60 24.33
C GLY A 48 -8.04 -4.09 24.11
N VAL A 49 -7.69 -3.60 22.94
CA VAL A 49 -7.77 -2.19 22.55
C VAL A 49 -8.81 -2.02 21.46
N VAL A 50 -9.71 -1.04 21.62
CA VAL A 50 -10.62 -0.57 20.56
C VAL A 50 -10.10 0.77 20.05
N ASN A 51 -10.00 0.91 18.74
CA ASN A 51 -9.50 2.12 18.12
C ASN A 51 -10.31 2.49 16.87
N VAL A 52 -10.68 3.77 16.72
CA VAL A 52 -11.06 4.33 15.43
C VAL A 52 -9.76 4.55 14.66
N LYS A 53 -9.36 3.54 13.87
CA LYS A 53 -8.02 3.47 13.30
C LYS A 53 -7.78 4.60 12.31
N ARG A 54 -8.80 4.90 11.48
CA ARG A 54 -8.74 6.04 10.56
C ARG A 54 -10.11 6.49 10.08
N PHE A 55 -10.19 7.77 9.73
CA PHE A 55 -11.26 8.37 8.97
C PHE A 55 -10.66 9.23 7.88
N VAL A 56 -11.02 8.98 6.63
CA VAL A 56 -10.43 9.59 5.44
C VAL A 56 -11.51 10.24 4.60
N LEU A 57 -11.23 11.45 4.11
CA LEU A 57 -12.07 12.19 3.17
C LEU A 57 -11.37 12.34 1.83
N TYR A 58 -12.03 11.95 0.76
CA TYR A 58 -11.65 12.23 -0.61
C TYR A 58 -12.33 13.50 -1.11
N LEU A 59 -11.58 14.32 -1.81
CA LEU A 59 -12.11 15.42 -2.60
C LEU A 59 -11.54 15.31 -4.01
N ALA A 60 -12.42 15.27 -5.02
CA ALA A 60 -12.04 15.44 -6.41
C ALA A 60 -12.76 16.67 -6.99
N HIS A 61 -12.05 17.49 -7.78
CA HIS A 61 -12.60 18.65 -8.44
C HIS A 61 -12.11 18.72 -9.89
N GLY A 62 -13.04 18.70 -10.85
CA GLY A 62 -12.74 18.89 -12.25
C GLY A 62 -12.80 20.37 -12.61
N PHE A 63 -11.64 20.99 -12.86
CA PHE A 63 -11.56 22.35 -13.39
C PHE A 63 -12.00 22.40 -14.85
N THR A 64 -11.60 21.38 -15.61
CA THR A 64 -12.02 21.12 -16.99
C THR A 64 -12.19 19.63 -17.20
N ASP A 65 -12.62 19.20 -18.40
CA ASP A 65 -12.66 17.77 -18.75
C ASP A 65 -11.25 17.12 -18.75
N GLN A 66 -10.21 17.93 -18.89
CA GLN A 66 -8.81 17.47 -18.93
C GLN A 66 -8.06 17.68 -17.61
N LEU A 67 -8.41 18.70 -16.81
CA LEU A 67 -7.68 19.04 -15.60
C LEU A 67 -8.52 18.72 -14.37
N VAL A 68 -8.04 17.76 -13.57
CA VAL A 68 -8.70 17.26 -12.37
C VAL A 68 -7.77 17.31 -11.17
N PHE A 69 -8.24 17.93 -10.10
CA PHE A 69 -7.61 17.87 -8.79
C PHE A 69 -8.16 16.67 -8.00
N ARG A 70 -7.29 16.03 -7.20
CA ARG A 70 -7.68 14.98 -6.24
C ARG A 70 -6.90 15.16 -4.96
N SER A 71 -7.57 14.92 -3.83
CA SER A 71 -6.94 14.92 -2.52
C SER A 71 -7.56 13.89 -1.60
N GLU A 72 -6.79 13.51 -0.60
CA GLU A 72 -7.15 12.56 0.44
C GLU A 72 -6.62 13.07 1.78
N LEU A 73 -7.54 13.39 2.69
CA LEU A 73 -7.25 13.88 4.04
C LEU A 73 -7.56 12.78 5.04
N GLU A 74 -6.56 12.31 5.76
CA GLU A 74 -6.67 11.27 6.79
C GLU A 74 -6.63 11.86 8.20
N VAL A 75 -7.46 11.29 9.08
CA VAL A 75 -7.38 11.43 10.53
C VAL A 75 -7.11 10.04 11.10
N GLU A 76 -5.91 9.79 11.62
CA GLU A 76 -5.56 8.53 12.29
C GLU A 76 -5.85 8.59 13.80
N ASP A 77 -6.19 7.43 14.38
CA ASP A 77 -6.40 7.19 15.81
C ASP A 77 -7.40 8.16 16.47
N ALA A 78 -8.37 8.67 15.69
CA ALA A 78 -9.50 9.53 16.08
C ALA A 78 -9.14 10.80 16.89
N ARG A 79 -7.86 11.18 16.98
CA ARG A 79 -7.42 12.26 17.86
C ARG A 79 -6.29 13.06 17.27
N VAL A 80 -6.46 14.39 17.26
CA VAL A 80 -5.42 15.35 16.88
C VAL A 80 -5.13 16.24 18.07
N GLU A 81 -4.16 15.84 18.89
CA GLU A 81 -3.64 16.68 19.97
C GLU A 81 -2.11 16.77 19.88
N GLY A 82 -1.57 17.93 20.20
CA GLY A 82 -0.14 18.10 20.31
C GLY A 82 0.46 17.24 21.41
N GLY A 83 1.37 16.32 21.06
CA GLY A 83 2.04 15.46 22.04
C GLY A 83 2.51 14.13 21.41
N SER A 84 3.26 13.36 22.16
CA SER A 84 3.93 12.12 21.70
C SER A 84 2.99 10.89 21.58
N THR A 85 1.73 11.00 21.89
CA THR A 85 0.74 9.90 21.92
C THR A 85 -0.60 10.27 21.27
N GLY A 86 -0.64 11.32 20.47
CA GLY A 86 -1.84 11.74 19.73
C GLY A 86 -1.96 11.06 18.38
N GLY A 87 -3.17 11.06 17.82
CA GLY A 87 -3.40 10.72 16.43
C GLY A 87 -2.81 11.77 15.47
N GLU A 88 -2.87 11.46 14.17
CA GLU A 88 -2.31 12.30 13.11
C GLU A 88 -3.41 12.83 12.19
N VAL A 89 -3.25 14.08 11.71
CA VAL A 89 -3.94 14.56 10.50
C VAL A 89 -2.91 14.68 9.40
N ALA A 90 -3.11 13.93 8.35
CA ALA A 90 -2.19 13.87 7.23
C ALA A 90 -2.91 14.08 5.89
N LEU A 91 -2.24 14.74 4.96
CA LEU A 91 -2.62 14.74 3.57
C LEU A 91 -1.96 13.52 2.91
N GLU A 92 -2.74 12.48 2.60
CA GLU A 92 -2.19 11.28 1.98
C GLU A 92 -1.93 11.47 0.48
N GLN A 93 -2.79 12.23 -0.18
CA GLN A 93 -2.65 12.58 -1.58
C GLN A 93 -3.15 14.00 -1.83
N ALA A 94 -2.48 14.74 -2.72
CA ALA A 94 -2.96 16.02 -3.26
C ALA A 94 -2.25 16.28 -4.59
N TYR A 95 -2.95 16.07 -5.70
CA TYR A 95 -2.34 16.15 -7.01
C TYR A 95 -3.30 16.63 -8.09
N LEU A 96 -2.71 17.07 -9.19
CA LEU A 96 -3.40 17.44 -10.43
C LEU A 96 -3.11 16.38 -11.49
N ASP A 97 -4.17 15.92 -12.15
CA ASP A 97 -4.13 15.11 -13.36
C ASP A 97 -4.46 15.99 -14.57
N TYR A 98 -3.57 15.97 -15.57
CA TYR A 98 -3.84 16.57 -16.87
C TYR A 98 -3.94 15.46 -17.93
N HIS A 99 -5.16 15.19 -18.37
CA HIS A 99 -5.47 14.16 -19.36
C HIS A 99 -5.19 14.66 -20.76
N LEU A 100 -4.07 14.25 -21.34
CA LEU A 100 -3.67 14.62 -22.71
C LEU A 100 -4.36 13.73 -23.77
N SER A 101 -4.65 12.49 -23.39
CA SER A 101 -5.42 11.55 -24.20
C SER A 101 -6.04 10.45 -23.32
N ASN A 102 -6.82 9.55 -23.89
CA ASN A 102 -7.37 8.38 -23.18
C ASN A 102 -6.28 7.40 -22.67
N SER A 103 -5.07 7.50 -23.19
CA SER A 103 -3.95 6.62 -22.85
C SER A 103 -2.76 7.32 -22.22
N PHE A 104 -2.84 8.64 -22.00
CA PHE A 104 -1.73 9.40 -21.44
C PHE A 104 -2.22 10.56 -20.56
N THR A 105 -1.83 10.52 -19.31
CA THR A 105 -2.11 11.54 -18.29
C THR A 105 -0.79 11.98 -17.65
N VAL A 106 -0.60 13.27 -17.46
CA VAL A 106 0.46 13.83 -16.63
C VAL A 106 -0.11 14.09 -15.24
N ARG A 107 0.60 13.64 -14.21
CA ARG A 107 0.24 13.85 -12.80
C ARG A 107 1.33 14.61 -12.09
N THR A 108 0.97 15.55 -11.24
CA THR A 108 1.91 16.31 -10.38
C THR A 108 1.30 16.61 -9.02
N GLY A 109 2.11 16.57 -7.98
CA GLY A 109 1.73 16.83 -6.60
C GLY A 109 2.22 15.77 -5.62
N LEU A 110 1.51 15.60 -4.50
CA LEU A 110 1.73 14.54 -3.51
C LEU A 110 0.99 13.28 -4.00
N VAL A 111 1.75 12.23 -4.32
CA VAL A 111 1.22 11.01 -4.94
C VAL A 111 1.68 9.76 -4.20
N LEU A 112 0.88 8.71 -4.23
CA LEU A 112 1.29 7.40 -3.73
C LEU A 112 2.30 6.75 -4.69
N ALA A 113 3.37 6.19 -4.13
CA ALA A 113 4.35 5.41 -4.88
C ALA A 113 3.68 4.15 -5.45
N PRO A 114 3.82 3.85 -6.75
CA PRO A 114 3.10 2.75 -7.39
C PRO A 114 3.79 1.39 -7.14
N VAL A 115 4.04 1.06 -5.88
CA VAL A 115 4.75 -0.15 -5.46
C VAL A 115 3.81 -1.11 -4.74
N GLY A 116 3.86 -2.39 -5.11
CA GLY A 116 2.99 -3.43 -4.55
C GLY A 116 1.53 -3.29 -4.98
N ILE A 117 0.62 -3.96 -4.27
CA ILE A 117 -0.81 -3.96 -4.59
C ILE A 117 -1.66 -3.19 -3.56
N ILE A 118 -1.12 -2.91 -2.39
CA ILE A 118 -1.86 -2.27 -1.29
C ILE A 118 -1.67 -0.76 -1.32
N ASN A 119 -0.48 -0.24 -1.65
CA ASN A 119 -0.18 1.18 -1.48
C ASN A 119 -1.16 2.12 -2.20
N GLU A 120 -1.59 1.78 -3.43
CA GLU A 120 -2.56 2.57 -4.20
C GLU A 120 -4.03 2.15 -3.98
N THR A 121 -4.30 1.04 -3.25
CA THR A 121 -5.65 0.49 -3.03
C THR A 121 -5.75 -0.05 -1.61
N HIS A 122 -5.65 0.86 -0.64
CA HIS A 122 -5.50 0.50 0.76
C HIS A 122 -6.76 0.70 1.61
N GLU A 123 -7.89 1.00 0.96
CA GLU A 123 -9.18 1.17 1.62
C GLU A 123 -9.66 -0.15 2.26
N PRO A 124 -10.25 -0.12 3.47
CA PRO A 124 -10.58 -1.33 4.22
C PRO A 124 -11.39 -2.39 3.47
N PRO A 125 -12.36 -2.05 2.60
CA PRO A 125 -13.09 -3.06 1.86
C PRO A 125 -12.29 -3.75 0.74
N THR A 126 -11.05 -3.31 0.41
CA THR A 126 -10.29 -3.83 -0.74
C THR A 126 -9.43 -5.05 -0.43
N PHE A 127 -9.14 -5.32 0.85
CA PHE A 127 -8.31 -6.43 1.30
C PHE A 127 -8.99 -7.29 2.39
N ASN A 128 -8.54 -8.53 2.55
CA ASN A 128 -8.96 -9.42 3.64
C ASN A 128 -8.12 -9.14 4.90
N GLY A 129 -8.67 -9.54 6.06
CA GLY A 129 -8.04 -9.27 7.37
C GLY A 129 -8.35 -7.86 7.88
N VAL A 130 -8.23 -7.68 9.17
CA VAL A 130 -8.47 -6.41 9.86
C VAL A 130 -7.38 -5.44 9.45
N ASP A 131 -6.12 -5.85 9.60
CA ASP A 131 -4.97 -5.07 9.18
C ASP A 131 -4.47 -5.49 7.77
N ARG A 132 -3.79 -4.55 7.11
CA ARG A 132 -3.00 -4.81 5.91
C ARG A 132 -1.93 -5.86 6.22
N PRO A 133 -1.39 -6.60 5.22
CA PRO A 133 -0.25 -7.47 5.43
C PRO A 133 0.91 -6.71 6.10
N ALA A 134 1.57 -7.33 7.09
CA ALA A 134 2.71 -6.70 7.75
C ALA A 134 3.89 -6.49 6.77
N PHE A 135 4.01 -7.33 5.75
CA PHE A 135 4.92 -7.13 4.63
C PHE A 135 4.69 -5.78 3.91
N ASP A 136 3.42 -5.36 3.71
CA ASP A 136 3.06 -4.08 3.11
C ASP A 136 3.19 -2.89 4.09
N HIS A 137 3.72 -3.10 5.28
CA HIS A 137 4.13 -2.09 6.22
C HIS A 137 5.66 -2.01 6.32
N ASP A 138 6.32 -3.17 6.52
CA ASP A 138 7.74 -3.24 6.88
C ASP A 138 8.67 -3.31 5.66
N VAL A 139 8.20 -3.85 4.52
CA VAL A 139 9.00 -4.02 3.30
C VAL A 139 8.53 -3.06 2.21
N VAL A 140 7.23 -3.07 1.89
CA VAL A 140 6.63 -2.05 1.01
C VAL A 140 5.90 -1.06 1.90
N PRO A 141 6.53 0.07 2.27
CA PRO A 141 6.05 0.92 3.36
C PRO A 141 4.79 1.71 2.97
N THR A 142 3.63 1.04 2.95
CA THR A 142 2.32 1.70 2.80
C THR A 142 2.07 2.63 3.99
N THR A 143 1.49 3.74 3.89
CA THR A 143 1.02 4.61 2.83
C THR A 143 2.16 5.48 2.29
N TRP A 144 2.91 4.96 1.36
CA TRP A 144 4.10 5.62 0.84
C TRP A 144 3.70 6.69 -0.16
N ARG A 145 3.85 7.94 0.23
CA ARG A 145 3.53 9.12 -0.56
C ARG A 145 4.73 10.05 -0.66
N GLU A 146 4.96 10.61 -1.83
CA GLU A 146 6.05 11.56 -2.09
C GLU A 146 5.62 12.62 -3.11
N ILE A 147 6.32 13.75 -3.15
CA ILE A 147 6.02 14.86 -4.08
C ILE A 147 6.80 14.69 -5.37
N GLY A 148 6.14 14.95 -6.48
CA GLY A 148 6.79 15.03 -7.78
C GLY A 148 5.84 15.08 -8.96
N LEU A 149 6.31 14.57 -10.07
CA LEU A 149 5.56 14.54 -11.32
C LEU A 149 5.78 13.23 -12.06
N GLY A 150 4.85 12.86 -12.90
CA GLY A 150 4.98 11.66 -13.71
C GLY A 150 3.91 11.51 -14.77
N ALA A 151 3.96 10.38 -15.43
CA ALA A 151 3.05 10.00 -16.48
C ALA A 151 2.41 8.64 -16.17
N LEU A 152 1.13 8.52 -16.49
CA LEU A 152 0.38 7.28 -16.35
C LEU A 152 -0.61 7.10 -17.50
N GLY A 153 -0.96 5.85 -17.75
CA GLY A 153 -1.90 5.55 -18.82
C GLY A 153 -1.94 4.09 -19.20
N THR A 154 -2.44 3.83 -20.43
CA THR A 154 -2.47 2.50 -21.04
C THR A 154 -1.52 2.46 -22.24
N VAL A 155 -1.01 1.28 -22.58
CA VAL A 155 -0.15 1.11 -23.75
C VAL A 155 -1.04 0.95 -25.00
N PRO A 156 -1.01 1.90 -25.96
CA PRO A 156 -1.82 1.80 -27.17
C PRO A 156 -1.53 0.52 -27.94
N GLY A 157 -2.58 -0.14 -28.41
CA GLY A 157 -2.46 -1.39 -29.18
C GLY A 157 -2.16 -2.65 -28.35
N VAL A 158 -1.93 -2.54 -27.04
CA VAL A 158 -1.71 -3.69 -26.15
C VAL A 158 -2.81 -3.77 -25.10
N ALA A 159 -3.77 -4.66 -25.33
CA ALA A 159 -4.94 -4.78 -24.47
C ALA A 159 -4.56 -5.14 -23.03
N GLY A 160 -5.12 -4.40 -22.07
CA GLY A 160 -4.97 -4.65 -20.64
C GLY A 160 -3.65 -4.18 -20.03
N VAL A 161 -2.73 -3.58 -20.77
CA VAL A 161 -1.47 -3.07 -20.22
C VAL A 161 -1.62 -1.60 -19.83
N SER A 162 -1.30 -1.30 -18.56
CA SER A 162 -1.20 0.06 -18.04
C SER A 162 0.16 0.30 -17.40
N TYR A 163 0.56 1.57 -17.34
CA TYR A 163 1.83 1.98 -16.75
C TYR A 163 1.67 3.23 -15.89
N ARG A 164 2.60 3.40 -14.95
CA ARG A 164 2.83 4.61 -14.16
C ARG A 164 4.33 4.79 -14.02
N VAL A 165 4.83 6.00 -14.19
CA VAL A 165 6.23 6.36 -13.93
C VAL A 165 6.27 7.75 -13.34
N TYR A 166 7.05 7.92 -12.27
CA TYR A 166 7.17 9.18 -11.55
C TYR A 166 8.63 9.51 -11.26
N LEU A 167 8.94 10.80 -11.29
CA LEU A 167 10.11 11.41 -10.68
C LEU A 167 9.64 12.08 -9.40
N LEU A 168 10.11 11.59 -8.25
CA LEU A 168 9.68 12.01 -6.92
C LEU A 168 10.89 12.49 -6.12
N ASN A 169 10.64 13.19 -4.99
CA ASN A 169 11.68 13.34 -3.99
C ASN A 169 12.15 11.96 -3.51
N GLY A 170 13.43 11.87 -3.10
CA GLY A 170 14.01 10.63 -2.59
C GLY A 170 13.62 10.35 -1.14
N LEU A 171 14.05 9.21 -0.63
CA LEU A 171 13.95 8.91 0.80
C LEU A 171 15.11 9.55 1.57
N ARG A 172 14.99 9.61 2.90
CA ARG A 172 16.04 10.05 3.81
C ARG A 172 16.66 8.86 4.56
N ALA A 173 17.96 8.68 4.43
CA ALA A 173 18.67 7.58 5.08
C ALA A 173 18.69 7.67 6.62
N ASP A 174 18.55 8.87 7.20
CA ASP A 174 18.49 9.09 8.64
C ASP A 174 17.28 8.46 9.34
N GLY A 175 16.21 8.13 8.56
CA GLY A 175 15.06 7.40 9.06
C GLY A 175 15.13 5.88 8.88
N PHE A 176 16.19 5.33 8.29
CA PHE A 176 16.31 3.89 8.08
C PHE A 176 16.62 3.16 9.37
N SER A 177 16.03 1.99 9.57
CA SER A 177 16.25 1.19 10.77
C SER A 177 16.25 -0.31 10.48
N ALA A 178 16.81 -1.08 11.41
CA ALA A 178 16.78 -2.53 11.35
C ALA A 178 15.34 -3.09 11.38
N ALA A 179 14.48 -2.52 12.22
CA ALA A 179 13.13 -3.02 12.46
C ALA A 179 12.15 -2.70 11.33
N GLU A 180 12.20 -1.49 10.78
CA GLU A 180 11.24 -0.96 9.80
C GLU A 180 11.85 -0.75 8.41
N GLY A 181 13.10 -1.18 8.21
CA GLY A 181 13.78 -1.04 6.93
C GLY A 181 13.89 0.42 6.47
N ILE A 182 13.33 0.72 5.31
CA ILE A 182 13.36 2.07 4.70
C ILE A 182 12.16 2.95 5.09
N ARG A 183 11.18 2.44 5.86
CA ARG A 183 9.90 3.11 6.12
C ARG A 183 10.07 4.50 6.74
N GLY A 184 10.89 4.64 7.76
CA GLY A 184 11.13 5.93 8.43
C GLY A 184 11.82 6.98 7.57
N GLY A 185 12.32 6.59 6.39
CA GLY A 185 12.94 7.51 5.43
C GLY A 185 11.96 8.24 4.50
N ARG A 186 10.66 7.94 4.57
CA ARG A 186 9.63 8.66 3.78
C ARG A 186 9.57 10.12 4.22
N GLN A 187 9.46 11.02 3.24
CA GLN A 187 9.36 12.45 3.54
C GLN A 187 7.93 12.98 3.57
N GLU A 188 6.98 12.22 3.01
CA GLU A 188 5.53 12.41 3.12
C GLU A 188 5.02 13.80 2.75
N GLY A 189 5.77 14.50 1.92
CA GLY A 189 5.43 15.85 1.44
C GLY A 189 5.74 16.97 2.42
N ARG A 190 6.34 16.69 3.60
CA ARG A 190 6.68 17.71 4.58
C ARG A 190 8.08 18.27 4.34
N GLU A 191 8.17 19.47 3.78
CA GLU A 191 9.46 20.12 3.46
C GLU A 191 10.43 19.16 2.74
N ALA A 192 9.87 18.35 1.83
CA ALA A 192 10.58 17.24 1.21
C ALA A 192 11.75 17.75 0.36
N SER A 193 12.95 17.26 0.64
CA SER A 193 14.16 17.62 -0.11
C SER A 193 14.18 16.91 -1.46
N PHE A 194 14.53 17.66 -2.50
CA PHE A 194 14.76 17.15 -3.86
C PHE A 194 16.26 17.03 -4.20
N ALA A 195 17.15 17.09 -3.19
CA ALA A 195 18.60 16.99 -3.40
C ALA A 195 19.01 15.66 -4.01
N ASN A 196 18.30 14.57 -3.63
CA ASN A 196 18.52 13.22 -4.16
C ASN A 196 17.17 12.65 -4.62
N PRO A 197 16.72 12.94 -5.86
CA PRO A 197 15.44 12.47 -6.39
C PRO A 197 15.41 10.97 -6.60
N SER A 198 14.21 10.44 -6.76
CA SER A 198 13.95 9.05 -7.09
C SER A 198 13.11 8.92 -8.34
N ILE A 199 13.35 7.84 -9.06
CA ILE A 199 12.50 7.38 -10.17
C ILE A 199 11.79 6.10 -9.74
N THR A 200 10.48 6.04 -9.96
CA THR A 200 9.68 4.87 -9.63
C THR A 200 8.65 4.60 -10.70
N GLY A 201 8.26 3.37 -10.84
CA GLY A 201 7.22 3.01 -11.79
C GLY A 201 6.64 1.62 -11.59
N ARG A 202 5.50 1.43 -12.25
CA ARG A 202 4.76 0.18 -12.29
C ARG A 202 4.25 -0.09 -13.69
N ILE A 203 4.34 -1.33 -14.11
CA ILE A 203 3.60 -1.88 -15.24
C ILE A 203 2.62 -2.93 -14.72
N GLU A 204 1.40 -2.92 -15.21
CA GLU A 204 0.39 -3.90 -14.86
C GLU A 204 -0.29 -4.42 -16.14
N TRP A 205 -0.40 -5.73 -16.25
CA TRP A 205 -1.24 -6.39 -17.24
C TRP A 205 -2.48 -6.99 -16.56
N ALA A 206 -3.65 -6.65 -17.08
CA ALA A 206 -4.93 -7.04 -16.54
C ALA A 206 -5.84 -7.67 -17.61
N ARG A 207 -6.50 -8.76 -17.24
CA ARG A 207 -7.61 -9.37 -17.95
C ARG A 207 -8.69 -9.81 -16.95
N PRO A 208 -9.91 -10.15 -17.37
CA PRO A 208 -10.94 -10.63 -16.46
C PRO A 208 -10.42 -11.76 -15.56
N GLY A 209 -10.48 -11.55 -14.25
CA GLY A 209 -10.02 -12.49 -13.24
C GLY A 209 -8.51 -12.59 -13.02
N LEU A 210 -7.66 -11.88 -13.76
CA LEU A 210 -6.21 -11.94 -13.56
C LEU A 210 -5.56 -10.57 -13.73
N LYS A 211 -4.73 -10.18 -12.77
CA LYS A 211 -3.82 -9.03 -12.85
C LYS A 211 -2.42 -9.46 -12.46
N VAL A 212 -1.42 -9.04 -13.21
CA VAL A 212 0.00 -9.26 -12.92
C VAL A 212 0.69 -7.91 -13.00
N GLY A 213 1.47 -7.58 -11.99
CA GLY A 213 2.17 -6.31 -11.89
C GLY A 213 3.63 -6.45 -11.52
N ALA A 214 4.43 -5.49 -11.95
CA ALA A 214 5.80 -5.30 -11.51
C ALA A 214 6.06 -3.83 -11.24
N SER A 215 6.80 -3.53 -10.19
CA SER A 215 7.14 -2.18 -9.76
C SER A 215 8.61 -2.06 -9.44
N PHE A 216 9.14 -0.86 -9.56
CA PHE A 216 10.48 -0.53 -9.14
C PHE A 216 10.54 0.83 -8.46
N TRP A 217 11.58 1.03 -7.64
CA TRP A 217 12.00 2.32 -7.11
C TRP A 217 13.52 2.38 -7.15
N TYR A 218 14.07 3.47 -7.66
CA TYR A 218 15.49 3.75 -7.65
C TYR A 218 15.72 5.22 -7.31
N GLY A 219 16.53 5.52 -6.30
CA GLY A 219 16.78 6.89 -5.91
C GLY A 219 17.83 7.03 -4.82
N GLY A 220 18.40 8.23 -4.74
CA GLY A 220 19.33 8.57 -3.68
C GLY A 220 18.64 8.80 -2.34
N THR A 221 19.38 8.63 -1.26
CA THR A 221 18.87 8.75 0.11
C THR A 221 19.73 9.64 1.00
N ALA A 222 20.83 10.17 0.46
CA ALA A 222 21.74 11.06 1.21
C ALA A 222 21.09 12.38 1.63
N ASN A 223 20.04 12.82 0.94
CA ASN A 223 19.29 14.04 1.22
C ASN A 223 20.17 15.30 1.34
N GLY A 224 21.26 15.34 0.52
CA GLY A 224 22.25 16.41 0.54
C GLY A 224 23.36 16.25 1.58
N ASP A 225 23.38 15.18 2.38
CA ASP A 225 24.50 14.87 3.27
C ASP A 225 25.73 14.43 2.46
N SER A 226 26.72 15.31 2.39
CA SER A 226 27.95 15.08 1.60
C SER A 226 28.81 13.92 2.13
N ILE A 227 28.63 13.49 3.38
CA ILE A 227 29.31 12.32 3.95
C ILE A 227 28.86 11.04 3.25
N LEU A 228 27.58 10.99 2.84
CA LEU A 228 27.01 9.87 2.09
C LEU A 228 27.19 9.98 0.57
N GLY A 229 27.87 11.06 0.11
CA GLY A 229 28.15 11.31 -1.29
C GLY A 229 27.48 12.57 -1.84
N THR A 230 27.98 13.06 -2.99
CA THR A 230 27.55 14.33 -3.58
C THR A 230 26.81 14.19 -4.91
N GLY A 231 26.61 12.96 -5.40
CA GLY A 231 25.92 12.72 -6.67
C GLY A 231 24.40 12.80 -6.55
N THR A 232 23.72 12.98 -7.67
CA THR A 232 22.24 13.02 -7.76
C THR A 232 21.58 11.80 -7.10
N PHE A 233 22.19 10.62 -7.18
CA PHE A 233 21.72 9.39 -6.58
C PHE A 233 22.66 8.91 -5.46
N ALA A 234 23.19 9.83 -4.63
CA ALA A 234 24.06 9.47 -3.51
C ALA A 234 23.35 8.56 -2.50
N ALA A 235 24.06 7.53 -2.00
CA ALA A 235 23.53 6.47 -1.14
C ALA A 235 22.26 5.83 -1.69
N PRO A 236 22.27 5.22 -2.88
CA PRO A 236 21.05 4.82 -3.56
C PRO A 236 20.41 3.59 -2.94
N ILE A 237 19.08 3.52 -3.04
CA ILE A 237 18.32 2.28 -2.88
C ILE A 237 17.78 1.81 -4.22
N THR A 238 17.61 0.49 -4.33
CA THR A 238 16.87 -0.14 -5.42
C THR A 238 15.83 -1.06 -4.83
N LEU A 239 14.56 -0.83 -5.15
CA LEU A 239 13.45 -1.71 -4.81
C LEU A 239 12.89 -2.32 -6.10
N LEU A 240 12.67 -3.63 -6.10
CA LEU A 240 11.94 -4.37 -7.13
C LEU A 240 10.81 -5.14 -6.46
N SER A 241 9.61 -5.07 -7.04
CA SER A 241 8.44 -5.81 -6.58
C SER A 241 7.69 -6.44 -7.75
N ALA A 242 7.12 -7.62 -7.51
CA ALA A 242 6.21 -8.28 -8.44
C ALA A 242 4.99 -8.82 -7.69
N ASP A 243 3.84 -8.83 -8.37
CA ASP A 243 2.59 -9.27 -7.77
C ASP A 243 1.66 -9.95 -8.79
N VAL A 244 0.77 -10.78 -8.24
CA VAL A 244 -0.33 -11.41 -8.98
C VAL A 244 -1.61 -11.38 -8.16
N ARG A 245 -2.74 -11.13 -8.83
CA ARG A 245 -4.09 -11.22 -8.29
C ARG A 245 -4.93 -12.05 -9.24
N TYR A 246 -5.53 -13.14 -8.73
CA TYR A 246 -6.33 -14.05 -9.51
C TYR A 246 -7.67 -14.32 -8.83
N ASP A 247 -8.77 -14.08 -9.55
CA ASP A 247 -10.14 -14.30 -9.09
C ASP A 247 -10.82 -15.31 -10.02
N ALA A 248 -11.21 -16.48 -9.49
CA ALA A 248 -11.85 -17.56 -10.20
C ALA A 248 -13.12 -18.02 -9.47
N GLY A 249 -14.26 -17.47 -9.88
CA GLY A 249 -15.57 -17.82 -9.30
C GLY A 249 -15.67 -17.47 -7.80
N ALA A 250 -15.63 -18.49 -6.94
CA ALA A 250 -15.64 -18.29 -5.49
C ALA A 250 -14.24 -18.13 -4.88
N ALA A 251 -13.21 -18.56 -5.57
CA ALA A 251 -11.82 -18.52 -5.09
C ALA A 251 -11.11 -17.27 -5.56
N SER A 252 -10.25 -16.72 -4.71
CA SER A 252 -9.31 -15.66 -5.06
C SER A 252 -7.92 -15.96 -4.49
N PHE A 253 -6.90 -15.51 -5.20
CA PHE A 253 -5.50 -15.65 -4.82
C PHE A 253 -4.77 -14.32 -5.05
N ARG A 254 -3.89 -13.96 -4.11
CA ARG A 254 -2.98 -12.82 -4.21
C ARG A 254 -1.59 -13.24 -3.77
N ALA A 255 -0.58 -12.74 -4.45
CA ALA A 255 0.80 -12.87 -3.98
C ALA A 255 1.60 -11.62 -4.34
N VAL A 256 2.50 -11.25 -3.46
CA VAL A 256 3.44 -10.14 -3.62
C VAL A 256 4.81 -10.60 -3.16
N ALA A 257 5.84 -10.19 -3.88
CA ALA A 257 7.23 -10.33 -3.46
C ALA A 257 7.99 -9.04 -3.75
N ALA A 258 8.92 -8.66 -2.87
CA ALA A 258 9.80 -7.52 -3.08
C ALA A 258 11.19 -7.76 -2.50
N THR A 259 12.16 -7.06 -3.08
CA THR A 259 13.52 -6.96 -2.55
C THR A 259 13.99 -5.53 -2.64
N ILE A 260 14.72 -5.09 -1.62
CA ILE A 260 15.33 -3.77 -1.53
C ILE A 260 16.82 -3.96 -1.30
N SER A 261 17.64 -3.25 -2.04
CA SER A 261 19.08 -3.12 -1.81
C SER A 261 19.38 -1.70 -1.38
N VAL A 262 20.07 -1.56 -0.25
CA VAL A 262 20.59 -0.29 0.30
C VAL A 262 22.08 -0.30 0.06
N SER A 263 22.57 0.45 -0.94
CA SER A 263 23.95 0.34 -1.43
C SER A 263 24.99 0.75 -0.38
N ASP A 264 24.72 1.83 0.35
CA ASP A 264 25.65 2.41 1.33
C ASP A 264 25.17 2.20 2.78
N ALA A 265 24.57 1.02 3.07
CA ALA A 265 24.03 0.71 4.40
C ALA A 265 25.05 0.86 5.52
N GLY A 266 26.34 0.51 5.29
CA GLY A 266 27.41 0.68 6.27
C GLY A 266 27.72 2.15 6.60
N PRO A 267 28.02 3.02 5.62
CA PRO A 267 28.12 4.45 5.80
C PRO A 267 26.89 5.10 6.44
N ILE A 268 25.67 4.69 6.03
CA ILE A 268 24.40 5.15 6.61
C ILE A 268 24.35 4.81 8.10
N ASP A 269 24.69 3.57 8.47
CA ASP A 269 24.66 3.12 9.86
C ASP A 269 25.72 3.85 10.71
N GLN A 270 26.92 4.03 10.19
CA GLN A 270 27.96 4.83 10.87
C GLN A 270 27.53 6.28 11.09
N ARG A 271 26.77 6.85 10.17
CA ARG A 271 26.31 8.24 10.23
C ARG A 271 25.12 8.44 11.15
N TYR A 272 24.14 7.53 11.14
CA TYR A 272 22.83 7.70 11.79
C TYR A 272 22.51 6.63 12.84
N GLY A 273 23.20 5.49 12.85
CA GLY A 273 23.06 4.46 13.89
C GLY A 273 21.81 3.60 13.80
N GLY A 274 21.10 3.59 12.68
CA GLY A 274 19.82 2.85 12.54
C GLY A 274 19.97 1.34 12.36
N ALA A 275 21.19 0.82 12.19
CA ALA A 275 21.50 -0.57 11.87
C ALA A 275 20.67 -1.13 10.69
N ALA A 276 20.46 -0.31 9.68
CA ALA A 276 19.64 -0.67 8.52
C ALA A 276 20.25 -1.85 7.75
N GLY A 277 19.40 -2.79 7.31
CA GLY A 277 19.84 -3.89 6.47
C GLY A 277 20.36 -3.39 5.12
N SER A 278 21.44 -3.96 4.62
CA SER A 278 21.91 -3.75 3.24
C SER A 278 21.01 -4.41 2.21
N ARG A 279 20.24 -5.42 2.65
CA ARG A 279 19.19 -6.09 1.86
C ARG A 279 17.97 -6.37 2.72
N ILE A 280 16.81 -6.01 2.19
CA ILE A 280 15.49 -6.30 2.75
C ILE A 280 14.76 -7.16 1.70
N ALA A 281 14.08 -8.22 2.11
CA ALA A 281 13.38 -9.07 1.15
C ALA A 281 12.23 -9.84 1.79
N GLY A 282 11.24 -10.15 1.00
CA GLY A 282 10.13 -10.98 1.45
C GLY A 282 8.96 -11.00 0.49
N GLY A 283 7.85 -11.53 0.99
CA GLY A 283 6.61 -11.60 0.26
C GLY A 283 5.51 -12.28 1.06
N TYR A 284 4.33 -12.32 0.49
CA TYR A 284 3.21 -13.08 1.02
C TYR A 284 2.38 -13.72 -0.09
N GLY A 285 1.64 -14.75 0.29
CA GLY A 285 0.57 -15.34 -0.48
C GLY A 285 -0.72 -15.39 0.35
N GLU A 286 -1.85 -15.07 -0.28
CA GLU A 286 -3.17 -15.12 0.31
C GLU A 286 -4.10 -15.89 -0.61
N ALA A 287 -4.84 -16.85 -0.03
CA ALA A 287 -5.95 -17.53 -0.69
C ALA A 287 -7.24 -17.27 0.07
N ALA A 288 -8.31 -16.97 -0.64
CA ALA A 288 -9.62 -16.75 -0.05
C ALA A 288 -10.73 -17.46 -0.84
N PHE A 289 -11.80 -17.83 -0.14
CA PHE A 289 -12.95 -18.49 -0.71
C PHE A 289 -14.25 -17.84 -0.25
N ASN A 290 -15.06 -17.36 -1.19
CA ASN A 290 -16.37 -16.79 -0.90
C ASN A 290 -17.39 -17.90 -0.68
N VAL A 291 -17.68 -18.22 0.57
CA VAL A 291 -18.58 -19.28 1.01
C VAL A 291 -20.01 -19.06 0.52
N LEU A 292 -20.49 -17.80 0.53
CA LEU A 292 -21.86 -17.48 0.05
C LEU A 292 -22.03 -17.69 -1.46
N ARG A 293 -20.95 -17.68 -2.23
CA ARG A 293 -21.03 -18.00 -3.66
C ARG A 293 -21.53 -19.44 -3.91
N VAL A 294 -21.31 -20.33 -2.93
CA VAL A 294 -21.74 -21.74 -2.98
C VAL A 294 -23.04 -21.94 -2.22
N LEU A 295 -23.14 -21.42 -0.97
CA LEU A 295 -24.30 -21.67 -0.10
C LEU A 295 -25.52 -20.82 -0.49
N ALA A 296 -25.34 -19.65 -1.04
CA ALA A 296 -26.38 -18.71 -1.44
C ALA A 296 -26.01 -18.01 -2.77
N PRO A 297 -25.99 -18.72 -3.92
CA PRO A 297 -25.45 -18.20 -5.18
C PRO A 297 -26.16 -16.94 -5.72
N ALA A 298 -27.41 -16.72 -5.29
CA ALA A 298 -28.20 -15.53 -5.66
C ALA A 298 -27.91 -14.32 -4.76
N SER A 299 -27.17 -14.48 -3.67
CA SER A 299 -26.81 -13.39 -2.76
C SER A 299 -25.80 -12.45 -3.41
N ALA A 300 -26.03 -11.15 -3.28
CA ALA A 300 -25.04 -10.12 -3.59
C ALA A 300 -23.97 -9.97 -2.49
N GLN A 301 -24.22 -10.53 -1.31
CA GLN A 301 -23.31 -10.50 -0.18
C GLN A 301 -22.14 -11.47 -0.40
N ARG A 302 -21.03 -11.21 0.30
CA ARG A 302 -19.84 -12.05 0.25
C ARG A 302 -19.40 -12.40 1.68
N LEU A 303 -19.09 -13.67 1.93
CA LEU A 303 -18.42 -14.14 3.13
C LEU A 303 -17.17 -14.90 2.68
N SER A 304 -16.03 -14.27 2.81
CA SER A 304 -14.74 -14.85 2.42
C SER A 304 -14.01 -15.40 3.63
N ALA A 305 -13.76 -16.70 3.65
CA ALA A 305 -12.75 -17.30 4.52
C ALA A 305 -11.40 -17.18 3.81
N PHE A 306 -10.35 -16.80 4.53
CA PHE A 306 -9.03 -16.62 3.93
C PHE A 306 -7.91 -17.14 4.82
N VAL A 307 -6.79 -17.46 4.18
CA VAL A 307 -5.50 -17.70 4.79
C VAL A 307 -4.45 -16.88 4.09
N ARG A 308 -3.58 -16.20 4.86
CA ARG A 308 -2.41 -15.47 4.37
C ARG A 308 -1.17 -15.96 5.09
N HIS A 309 -0.10 -16.19 4.34
CA HIS A 309 1.21 -16.48 4.91
C HIS A 309 2.23 -15.48 4.37
N GLU A 310 2.90 -14.81 5.31
CA GLU A 310 3.89 -13.79 5.06
C GLU A 310 5.26 -14.28 5.54
N ARG A 311 6.29 -14.03 4.77
CA ARG A 311 7.67 -14.26 5.17
C ARG A 311 8.54 -13.12 4.66
N TYR A 312 9.16 -12.41 5.56
CA TYR A 312 10.04 -11.29 5.20
C TYR A 312 11.14 -11.08 6.24
N ASP A 313 12.19 -10.38 5.83
CA ASP A 313 13.36 -10.11 6.65
C ASP A 313 13.90 -8.73 6.28
N THR A 314 13.85 -7.80 7.24
CA THR A 314 14.41 -6.45 7.09
C THR A 314 15.93 -6.43 7.26
N HIS A 315 16.53 -7.54 7.73
CA HIS A 315 17.95 -7.80 7.86
C HIS A 315 18.42 -8.99 7.02
N ALA A 316 17.81 -9.22 5.84
CA ALA A 316 18.18 -10.32 4.95
C ALA A 316 19.66 -10.26 4.51
N GLY A 317 20.22 -9.06 4.41
CA GLY A 317 21.65 -8.78 4.35
C GLY A 317 21.98 -7.63 5.29
N VAL A 318 23.22 -7.60 5.79
CA VAL A 318 23.75 -6.52 6.66
C VAL A 318 25.11 -6.07 6.16
N PRO A 319 25.50 -4.80 6.39
CA PRO A 319 26.84 -4.34 6.06
C PRO A 319 27.91 -4.99 6.95
N ALA A 320 29.16 -4.92 6.52
CA ALA A 320 30.28 -5.42 7.30
C ALA A 320 30.35 -4.75 8.69
N GLY A 321 30.57 -5.54 9.74
CA GLY A 321 30.63 -5.07 11.13
C GLY A 321 29.26 -5.01 11.84
N VAL A 322 28.13 -5.15 11.12
CA VAL A 322 26.80 -5.22 11.72
C VAL A 322 26.40 -6.67 11.93
N THR A 323 25.96 -7.01 13.15
CA THR A 323 25.41 -8.34 13.45
C THR A 323 23.97 -8.45 12.98
N ARG A 324 23.68 -9.48 12.18
CA ARG A 324 22.33 -9.75 11.71
C ARG A 324 21.41 -10.11 12.87
N ASP A 325 20.31 -9.37 13.02
CA ASP A 325 19.26 -9.71 13.97
C ASP A 325 18.28 -10.73 13.33
N ARG A 326 18.26 -11.94 13.88
CA ARG A 326 17.41 -13.03 13.39
C ARG A 326 15.93 -12.88 13.80
N ALA A 327 15.63 -12.01 14.78
CA ALA A 327 14.23 -11.70 15.14
C ALA A 327 13.52 -10.91 14.04
N LEU A 328 14.26 -10.25 13.16
CA LEU A 328 13.73 -9.51 12.01
C LEU A 328 13.38 -10.39 10.80
N ALA A 329 13.77 -11.67 10.83
CA ALA A 329 13.30 -12.69 9.87
C ALA A 329 11.94 -13.23 10.32
N ARG A 330 10.87 -12.55 9.93
CA ARG A 330 9.50 -12.73 10.42
C ARG A 330 8.71 -13.70 9.55
N ARG A 331 7.78 -14.43 10.21
CA ARG A 331 6.81 -15.34 9.59
C ARG A 331 5.46 -15.10 10.23
N ILE A 332 4.46 -14.71 9.45
CA ILE A 332 3.12 -14.40 9.96
C ILE A 332 2.13 -15.26 9.19
N THR A 333 1.28 -15.97 9.92
CA THR A 333 0.14 -16.68 9.33
C THR A 333 -1.13 -16.09 9.86
N THR A 334 -1.98 -15.59 8.97
CA THR A 334 -3.28 -14.99 9.29
C THR A 334 -4.39 -15.90 8.76
N LEU A 335 -5.35 -16.24 9.61
CA LEU A 335 -6.58 -16.92 9.26
C LEU A 335 -7.75 -16.02 9.60
N GLY A 336 -8.73 -15.88 8.73
CA GLY A 336 -9.84 -15.00 9.06
C GLY A 336 -11.04 -15.09 8.15
N LEU A 337 -12.03 -14.28 8.50
CA LEU A 337 -13.28 -14.11 7.79
C LEU A 337 -13.48 -12.64 7.43
N THR A 338 -13.96 -12.38 6.22
CA THR A 338 -14.38 -11.06 5.77
C THR A 338 -15.80 -11.15 5.24
N TYR A 339 -16.75 -10.55 5.93
CA TYR A 339 -18.14 -10.46 5.51
C TYR A 339 -18.44 -9.09 4.92
N LYS A 340 -18.92 -9.06 3.70
CA LYS A 340 -19.34 -7.86 2.98
C LYS A 340 -20.83 -7.93 2.67
N PRO A 341 -21.69 -7.24 3.47
CA PRO A 341 -23.11 -7.10 3.15
C PRO A 341 -23.32 -6.30 1.87
N THR A 342 -22.44 -5.35 1.61
CA THR A 342 -22.37 -4.53 0.40
C THR A 342 -20.93 -4.51 -0.12
N TRP A 343 -20.71 -3.98 -1.33
CA TRP A 343 -19.35 -3.90 -1.89
C TRP A 343 -18.43 -2.96 -1.12
N ASN A 344 -18.99 -1.98 -0.43
CA ASN A 344 -18.28 -0.87 0.23
C ASN A 344 -18.29 -0.96 1.78
N THR A 345 -18.80 -2.06 2.35
CA THR A 345 -18.77 -2.28 3.81
C THR A 345 -18.22 -3.67 4.09
N ALA A 346 -17.33 -3.79 5.06
CA ALA A 346 -16.73 -5.04 5.47
C ALA A 346 -16.70 -5.19 7.00
N PHE A 347 -17.18 -6.34 7.50
CA PHE A 347 -16.94 -6.82 8.85
C PHE A 347 -15.87 -7.90 8.78
N LYS A 348 -14.86 -7.79 9.61
CA LYS A 348 -13.65 -8.59 9.53
C LYS A 348 -13.31 -9.18 10.89
N GLY A 349 -12.78 -10.39 10.88
CA GLY A 349 -12.19 -11.00 12.06
C GLY A 349 -11.04 -11.89 11.62
N ASP A 350 -9.92 -11.80 12.32
CA ASP A 350 -8.76 -12.63 12.05
C ASP A 350 -7.99 -13.03 13.31
N TYR A 351 -7.21 -14.07 13.14
CA TYR A 351 -6.24 -14.58 14.08
C TYR A 351 -4.88 -14.66 13.40
N GLN A 352 -3.89 -14.02 14.01
CA GLN A 352 -2.52 -13.93 13.50
C GLN A 352 -1.58 -14.71 14.41
N LEU A 353 -0.78 -15.57 13.80
CA LEU A 353 0.35 -16.25 14.42
C LEU A 353 1.62 -15.57 13.96
N ARG A 354 2.27 -14.80 14.84
CA ARG A 354 3.52 -14.09 14.55
C ARG A 354 4.70 -14.85 15.13
N ARG A 355 5.63 -15.21 14.28
CA ARG A 355 6.84 -15.98 14.61
C ARG A 355 8.04 -15.37 13.93
N ASN A 356 9.23 -15.64 14.44
CA ASN A 356 10.50 -15.21 13.82
C ASN A 356 11.58 -16.32 13.96
N VAL A 357 12.72 -16.11 13.31
CA VAL A 357 13.80 -17.13 13.29
C VAL A 357 14.57 -17.18 14.61
N ALA A 358 14.50 -16.17 15.46
CA ALA A 358 15.14 -16.17 16.77
C ALA A 358 14.27 -16.83 17.86
N GLY A 359 12.96 -16.94 17.65
CA GLY A 359 12.02 -17.48 18.63
C GLY A 359 11.78 -16.53 19.83
N VAL A 360 11.94 -15.22 19.64
CA VAL A 360 11.78 -14.21 20.71
C VAL A 360 10.74 -13.17 20.31
N GLY A 361 9.99 -12.65 21.30
CA GLY A 361 8.95 -11.64 21.02
C GLY A 361 7.86 -12.15 20.08
N GLU A 362 7.54 -13.44 20.14
CA GLU A 362 6.48 -14.05 19.36
C GLU A 362 5.13 -13.84 20.03
N ASP A 363 4.13 -13.50 19.23
CA ASP A 363 2.79 -13.21 19.71
C ASP A 363 1.70 -13.84 18.84
N GLU A 364 0.50 -13.83 19.40
CA GLU A 364 -0.73 -14.22 18.73
C GLU A 364 -1.72 -13.07 18.88
N ILE A 365 -2.38 -12.71 17.80
CA ILE A 365 -3.28 -11.56 17.80
C ILE A 365 -4.65 -11.98 17.30
N VAL A 366 -5.70 -11.65 18.07
CA VAL A 366 -7.09 -11.70 17.62
C VAL A 366 -7.53 -10.28 17.30
N SER A 367 -8.02 -10.07 16.09
CA SER A 367 -8.53 -8.78 15.66
C SER A 367 -9.95 -8.88 15.12
N LEU A 368 -10.77 -7.87 15.44
CA LEU A 368 -12.07 -7.63 14.83
C LEU A 368 -12.10 -6.22 14.25
N GLY A 369 -12.77 -6.04 13.12
CA GLY A 369 -12.81 -4.74 12.47
C GLY A 369 -14.07 -4.50 11.66
N VAL A 370 -14.41 -3.25 11.54
CA VAL A 370 -15.45 -2.75 10.63
C VAL A 370 -14.81 -1.70 9.75
N GLY A 371 -14.90 -1.89 8.44
CA GLY A 371 -14.43 -0.92 7.46
C GLY A 371 -15.54 -0.55 6.49
N TYR A 372 -15.57 0.70 6.08
CA TYR A 372 -16.58 1.23 5.14
C TYR A 372 -15.96 2.26 4.21
N GLN A 373 -16.62 2.43 3.05
CA GLN A 373 -16.28 3.42 2.03
C GLN A 373 -17.58 4.04 1.49
N PHE A 374 -17.61 5.31 1.22
CA PHE A 374 -18.80 6.03 0.71
C PHE A 374 -18.46 7.05 -0.37
#